data_ec36432db996d00458eaa83eae1eafbd
#
_entry.id   ec36432db996d00458eaa83eae1eafbd
#
_cell.length_a   1.000
_cell.length_b   1.000
_cell.length_c   1.000
_cell.angle_alpha   90.00
_cell.angle_beta   90.00
_cell.angle_gamma   90.00
#
_symmetry.space_group_name_H-M   'P 1'
#
loop_
_entity.id
_entity.type
_entity.pdbx_description
1 polymer ?
#
loop_
_entity_poly.entity_id
_entity_poly.type
_entity_poly.pdbx_seq_one_letter_code
_entity_poly.pdbx_strand_id
1 'polypeptide(L)'
;VQLLVWIFVVRVVMLVASYLSYLVNNAIARAKYGKVDEFDFEKPLSSLVWITSAMSILLTALTTWWMLGGMGDGTMWWKLTVIISCGTLAGALIPELVKAFTSTNSRHVREVVTSAKEGGASLDILSGLVAGNFSGYWLGVAIVALMGAAFLVSGTGSGLGDMGAMSEVKWAVFAFGLVAFGFLGMGAVTIAVDSYGPVTDNAQSVYELSTIEELPDIDEQVKAEFGFTPRWKVAK
;
A
#
# COMPACT_ATOMS: atom_id res chain seq x y z
N VAL A 1 -8.95 -28.42 -11.92
CA VAL A 1 -8.91 -27.51 -13.09
C VAL A 1 -9.66 -26.21 -12.78
N GLN A 2 -10.91 -26.27 -12.27
CA GLN A 2 -11.75 -25.09 -12.05
C GLN A 2 -11.12 -24.04 -11.10
N LEU A 3 -10.50 -24.46 -9.98
CA LEU A 3 -9.78 -23.54 -9.07
C LEU A 3 -8.58 -22.87 -9.76
N LEU A 4 -7.87 -23.57 -10.64
CA LEU A 4 -6.77 -22.96 -11.38
C LEU A 4 -7.26 -21.87 -12.33
N VAL A 5 -8.33 -22.16 -13.10
CA VAL A 5 -8.94 -21.16 -13.99
C VAL A 5 -9.44 -19.97 -13.19
N TRP A 6 -10.10 -20.23 -12.06
CA TRP A 6 -10.60 -19.18 -11.16
C TRP A 6 -9.48 -18.25 -10.66
N ILE A 7 -8.33 -18.77 -10.23
CA ILE A 7 -7.19 -17.94 -9.77
C ILE A 7 -6.74 -16.98 -10.91
N PHE A 8 -6.59 -17.48 -12.13
CA PHE A 8 -6.21 -16.62 -13.26
C PHE A 8 -7.26 -15.56 -13.58
N VAL A 9 -8.55 -15.93 -13.57
CA VAL A 9 -9.65 -14.98 -13.81
C VAL A 9 -9.68 -13.91 -12.73
N VAL A 10 -9.58 -14.29 -11.46
CA VAL A 10 -9.53 -13.33 -10.34
C VAL A 10 -8.34 -12.38 -10.48
N ARG A 11 -7.18 -12.85 -10.95
CA ARG A 11 -6.03 -11.98 -11.19
C ARG A 11 -6.31 -10.92 -12.24
N VAL A 12 -6.92 -11.32 -13.36
CA VAL A 12 -7.33 -10.39 -14.42
C VAL A 12 -8.36 -9.39 -13.88
N VAL A 13 -9.34 -9.86 -13.11
CA VAL A 13 -10.36 -9.00 -12.48
C VAL A 13 -9.73 -7.98 -11.52
N MET A 14 -8.73 -8.37 -10.72
CA MET A 14 -8.02 -7.45 -9.84
C MET A 14 -7.27 -6.35 -10.62
N LEU A 15 -6.67 -6.67 -11.77
CA LEU A 15 -6.04 -5.66 -12.63
C LEU A 15 -7.07 -4.68 -13.20
N VAL A 16 -8.21 -5.19 -13.66
CA VAL A 16 -9.32 -4.35 -14.13
C VAL A 16 -9.87 -3.48 -12.99
N ALA A 17 -10.03 -4.05 -11.78
CA ALA A 17 -10.45 -3.33 -10.59
C ALA A 17 -9.50 -2.16 -10.27
N SER A 18 -8.19 -2.38 -10.34
CA SER A 18 -7.19 -1.32 -10.12
C SER A 18 -7.34 -0.17 -11.11
N TYR A 19 -7.52 -0.47 -12.39
CA TYR A 19 -7.73 0.55 -13.41
C TYR A 19 -9.04 1.33 -13.20
N LEU A 20 -10.15 0.63 -12.95
CA LEU A 20 -11.45 1.27 -12.69
C LEU A 20 -11.38 2.15 -11.42
N SER A 21 -10.73 1.67 -10.38
CA SER A 21 -10.53 2.43 -9.14
C SER A 21 -9.73 3.71 -9.39
N TYR A 22 -8.70 3.66 -10.23
CA TYR A 22 -7.97 4.85 -10.64
C TYR A 22 -8.88 5.86 -11.34
N LEU A 23 -9.72 5.43 -12.29
CA LEU A 23 -10.65 6.32 -12.98
C LEU A 23 -11.65 6.98 -12.01
N VAL A 24 -12.21 6.19 -11.09
CA VAL A 24 -13.15 6.69 -10.08
C VAL A 24 -12.45 7.68 -9.16
N ASN A 25 -11.29 7.32 -8.62
CA ASN A 25 -10.53 8.19 -7.72
C ASN A 25 -10.09 9.48 -8.41
N ASN A 26 -9.65 9.42 -9.66
CA ASN A 26 -9.27 10.59 -10.45
C ASN A 26 -10.46 11.54 -10.66
N ALA A 27 -11.65 11.00 -10.95
CA ALA A 27 -12.86 11.80 -11.07
C ALA A 27 -13.22 12.50 -9.73
N ILE A 28 -13.15 11.78 -8.61
CA ILE A 28 -13.39 12.32 -7.26
C ILE A 28 -12.32 13.39 -6.93
N ALA A 29 -11.05 13.10 -7.16
CA ALA A 29 -9.96 14.03 -6.86
C ALA A 29 -10.07 15.32 -7.68
N ARG A 30 -10.36 15.23 -8.97
CA ARG A 30 -10.60 16.39 -9.83
C ARG A 30 -11.80 17.23 -9.39
N ALA A 31 -12.89 16.58 -9.01
CA ALA A 31 -14.09 17.28 -8.52
C ALA A 31 -13.82 18.02 -7.20
N LYS A 32 -13.02 17.42 -6.30
CA LYS A 32 -12.78 17.94 -4.96
C LYS A 32 -11.64 18.95 -4.92
N TYR A 33 -10.56 18.69 -5.63
CA TYR A 33 -9.29 19.45 -5.54
C TYR A 33 -8.95 20.25 -6.80
N GLY A 34 -9.67 20.08 -7.90
CA GLY A 34 -9.33 20.71 -9.19
C GLY A 34 -9.41 22.24 -9.23
N LYS A 35 -9.90 22.89 -8.17
CA LYS A 35 -9.99 24.35 -8.02
C LYS A 35 -9.29 24.86 -6.77
N VAL A 36 -8.52 24.05 -6.11
CA VAL A 36 -7.84 24.35 -4.85
C VAL A 36 -6.35 24.38 -5.11
N ASP A 37 -5.68 25.47 -4.80
CA ASP A 37 -4.24 25.65 -5.04
C ASP A 37 -3.39 24.88 -4.01
N GLU A 38 -3.87 24.79 -2.77
CA GLU A 38 -3.19 24.06 -1.71
C GLU A 38 -4.08 22.93 -1.16
N PHE A 39 -3.63 21.70 -1.24
CA PHE A 39 -4.31 20.55 -0.66
C PHE A 39 -3.32 19.47 -0.20
N ASP A 40 -3.76 18.65 0.74
CA ASP A 40 -3.02 17.50 1.23
C ASP A 40 -3.05 16.38 0.17
N PHE A 41 -1.95 16.19 -0.54
CA PHE A 41 -1.83 15.21 -1.61
C PHE A 41 -1.83 13.74 -1.12
N GLU A 42 -1.61 13.50 0.17
CA GLU A 42 -1.74 12.17 0.75
C GLU A 42 -3.19 11.68 0.72
N LYS A 43 -4.18 12.57 0.82
CA LYS A 43 -5.61 12.20 0.83
C LYS A 43 -6.10 11.52 -0.46
N PRO A 44 -5.81 12.04 -1.68
CA PRO A 44 -6.14 11.32 -2.91
C PRO A 44 -5.43 9.98 -3.05
N LEU A 45 -4.20 9.85 -2.56
CA LEU A 45 -3.44 8.59 -2.61
C LEU A 45 -4.05 7.54 -1.68
N SER A 46 -4.32 7.89 -0.42
CA SER A 46 -5.03 7.00 0.52
C SER A 46 -6.42 6.63 0.00
N SER A 47 -7.16 7.58 -0.57
CA SER A 47 -8.47 7.33 -1.19
C SER A 47 -8.36 6.29 -2.32
N LEU A 48 -7.35 6.38 -3.17
CA LEU A 48 -7.11 5.41 -4.23
C LEU A 48 -6.90 3.99 -3.67
N VAL A 49 -6.08 3.84 -2.63
CA VAL A 49 -5.80 2.54 -2.00
C VAL A 49 -7.09 1.92 -1.44
N TRP A 50 -7.90 2.70 -0.71
CA TRP A 50 -9.15 2.21 -0.12
C TRP A 50 -10.22 1.89 -1.17
N ILE A 51 -10.39 2.71 -2.19
CA ILE A 51 -11.33 2.46 -3.30
C ILE A 51 -10.92 1.19 -4.05
N THR A 52 -9.61 1.01 -4.30
CA THR A 52 -9.11 -0.18 -4.98
C THR A 52 -9.32 -1.44 -4.15
N SER A 53 -9.07 -1.38 -2.85
CA SER A 53 -9.31 -2.52 -1.95
C SER A 53 -10.79 -2.91 -1.96
N ALA A 54 -11.69 -1.95 -1.76
CA ALA A 54 -13.13 -2.20 -1.77
C ALA A 54 -13.63 -2.74 -3.11
N MET A 55 -13.19 -2.15 -4.22
CA MET A 55 -13.55 -2.59 -5.58
C MET A 55 -13.03 -4.00 -5.87
N SER A 56 -11.77 -4.28 -5.51
CA SER A 56 -11.17 -5.60 -5.69
C SER A 56 -11.88 -6.67 -4.87
N ILE A 57 -12.23 -6.40 -3.62
CA ILE A 57 -12.99 -7.33 -2.78
C ILE A 57 -14.36 -7.61 -3.39
N LEU A 58 -15.09 -6.57 -3.79
CA LEU A 58 -16.41 -6.71 -4.39
C LEU A 58 -16.38 -7.54 -5.68
N LEU A 59 -15.50 -7.17 -6.61
CA LEU A 59 -15.38 -7.88 -7.89
C LEU A 59 -14.86 -9.31 -7.73
N THR A 60 -13.95 -9.54 -6.79
CA THR A 60 -13.49 -10.89 -6.43
C THR A 60 -14.64 -11.71 -5.86
N ALA A 61 -15.46 -11.15 -4.97
CA ALA A 61 -16.63 -11.82 -4.42
C ALA A 61 -17.63 -12.24 -5.51
N LEU A 62 -17.96 -11.31 -6.41
CA LEU A 62 -18.86 -11.58 -7.54
C LEU A 62 -18.31 -12.65 -8.48
N THR A 63 -17.04 -12.55 -8.84
CA THR A 63 -16.37 -13.52 -9.73
C THR A 63 -16.31 -14.90 -9.08
N THR A 64 -15.97 -14.96 -7.79
CA THR A 64 -15.86 -16.22 -7.05
C THR A 64 -17.23 -16.86 -6.89
N TRP A 65 -18.24 -16.08 -6.56
CA TRP A 65 -19.64 -16.57 -6.51
C TRP A 65 -20.10 -17.12 -7.86
N TRP A 66 -19.85 -16.40 -8.94
CA TRP A 66 -20.24 -16.82 -10.30
C TRP A 66 -19.54 -18.11 -10.74
N MET A 67 -18.24 -18.24 -10.46
CA MET A 67 -17.45 -19.40 -10.90
C MET A 67 -17.54 -20.61 -9.98
N LEU A 68 -17.69 -20.40 -8.68
CA LEU A 68 -17.57 -21.44 -7.65
C LEU A 68 -18.83 -21.61 -6.78
N GLY A 69 -19.89 -20.83 -7.03
CA GLY A 69 -21.11 -20.85 -6.21
C GLY A 69 -21.84 -22.20 -6.15
N GLY A 70 -21.68 -23.03 -7.19
CA GLY A 70 -22.22 -24.40 -7.23
C GLY A 70 -21.23 -25.51 -6.87
N MET A 71 -20.01 -25.17 -6.39
CA MET A 71 -18.97 -26.13 -6.11
C MET A 71 -19.05 -26.60 -4.63
N GLY A 72 -18.93 -27.91 -4.42
CA GLY A 72 -18.97 -28.52 -3.09
C GLY A 72 -20.34 -28.38 -2.44
N ASP A 73 -20.37 -27.95 -1.18
CA ASP A 73 -21.57 -27.67 -0.38
C ASP A 73 -22.17 -26.24 -0.62
N GLY A 74 -21.65 -25.53 -1.62
CA GLY A 74 -22.06 -24.15 -1.91
C GLY A 74 -21.47 -23.10 -0.96
N THR A 75 -20.60 -23.48 -0.02
CA THR A 75 -19.96 -22.53 0.92
C THR A 75 -18.58 -22.09 0.49
N MET A 76 -17.95 -22.78 -0.43
CA MET A 76 -16.56 -22.55 -0.84
C MET A 76 -16.32 -21.13 -1.37
N TRP A 77 -17.25 -20.58 -2.15
CA TRP A 77 -17.07 -19.27 -2.76
C TRP A 77 -16.85 -18.15 -1.73
N TRP A 78 -17.63 -18.12 -0.65
CA TRP A 78 -17.48 -17.05 0.35
C TRP A 78 -16.23 -17.25 1.21
N LYS A 79 -15.83 -18.51 1.50
CA LYS A 79 -14.60 -18.83 2.25
C LYS A 79 -13.38 -18.34 1.47
N LEU A 80 -13.28 -18.70 0.20
CA LEU A 80 -12.18 -18.26 -0.68
C LEU A 80 -12.18 -16.74 -0.86
N THR A 81 -13.36 -16.11 -0.97
CA THR A 81 -13.49 -14.66 -1.03
C THR A 81 -12.94 -14.01 0.24
N VAL A 82 -13.33 -14.48 1.42
CA VAL A 82 -12.84 -13.91 2.68
C VAL A 82 -11.33 -14.07 2.82
N ILE A 83 -10.79 -15.25 2.47
CA ILE A 83 -9.35 -15.51 2.54
C ILE A 83 -8.57 -14.54 1.63
N ILE A 84 -8.97 -14.38 0.36
CA ILE A 84 -8.33 -13.43 -0.55
C ILE A 84 -8.50 -11.99 -0.05
N SER A 85 -9.67 -11.65 0.49
CA SER A 85 -9.97 -10.32 1.01
C SER A 85 -9.06 -9.94 2.19
N CYS A 86 -8.66 -10.90 3.03
CA CYS A 86 -7.66 -10.66 4.08
C CYS A 86 -6.35 -10.13 3.48
N GLY A 87 -5.90 -10.70 2.37
CA GLY A 87 -4.70 -10.23 1.68
C GLY A 87 -4.89 -8.84 1.04
N THR A 88 -6.02 -8.62 0.36
CA THR A 88 -6.34 -7.32 -0.24
C THR A 88 -6.45 -6.23 0.83
N LEU A 89 -7.06 -6.54 1.98
CA LEU A 89 -7.12 -5.62 3.12
C LEU A 89 -5.74 -5.36 3.71
N ALA A 90 -4.86 -6.35 3.78
CA ALA A 90 -3.47 -6.14 4.20
C ALA A 90 -2.76 -5.13 3.29
N GLY A 91 -2.97 -5.22 1.96
CA GLY A 91 -2.41 -4.28 0.99
C GLY A 91 -2.90 -2.83 1.16
N ALA A 92 -4.08 -2.63 1.72
CA ALA A 92 -4.59 -1.29 2.06
C ALA A 92 -4.18 -0.85 3.47
N LEU A 93 -4.25 -1.75 4.45
CA LEU A 93 -4.07 -1.43 5.87
C LEU A 93 -2.60 -1.18 6.23
N ILE A 94 -1.66 -1.96 5.65
CA ILE A 94 -0.24 -1.85 5.98
C ILE A 94 0.33 -0.46 5.65
N PRO A 95 0.13 0.11 4.45
CA PRO A 95 0.59 1.47 4.15
C PRO A 95 -0.02 2.52 5.07
N GLU A 96 -1.30 2.41 5.43
CA GLU A 96 -1.95 3.35 6.34
C GLU A 96 -1.40 3.24 7.78
N LEU A 97 -1.09 2.03 8.25
CA LEU A 97 -0.44 1.85 9.54
C LEU A 97 0.99 2.43 9.53
N VAL A 98 1.76 2.22 8.47
CA VAL A 98 3.10 2.82 8.32
C VAL A 98 2.97 4.34 8.32
N LYS A 99 2.03 4.90 7.58
CA LYS A 99 1.77 6.34 7.49
C LYS A 99 1.44 6.95 8.86
N ALA A 100 0.74 6.24 9.74
CA ALA A 100 0.47 6.71 11.09
C ALA A 100 1.75 6.99 11.90
N PHE A 101 2.88 6.37 11.54
CA PHE A 101 4.18 6.56 12.20
C PHE A 101 5.16 7.43 11.40
N THR A 102 4.95 7.63 10.11
CA THR A 102 5.94 8.24 9.20
C THR A 102 5.46 9.54 8.54
N SER A 103 4.16 9.82 8.51
CA SER A 103 3.63 11.06 7.94
C SER A 103 4.13 12.30 8.70
N THR A 104 4.42 13.37 7.98
CA THR A 104 4.83 14.68 8.54
C THR A 104 3.82 15.23 9.54
N ASN A 105 2.55 14.85 9.43
CA ASN A 105 1.48 15.22 10.36
C ASN A 105 1.37 14.27 11.56
N SER A 106 2.14 13.17 11.59
CA SER A 106 2.09 12.18 12.65
C SER A 106 2.59 12.74 13.99
N ARG A 107 1.92 12.32 15.06
CA ARG A 107 2.38 12.62 16.43
C ARG A 107 3.77 12.00 16.70
N HIS A 108 4.00 10.79 16.19
CA HIS A 108 5.29 10.09 16.38
C HIS A 108 6.44 10.82 15.71
N VAL A 109 6.24 11.34 14.51
CA VAL A 109 7.25 12.16 13.81
C VAL A 109 7.54 13.44 14.59
N ARG A 110 6.49 14.12 15.07
CA ARG A 110 6.66 15.34 15.91
C ARG A 110 7.43 15.05 17.19
N GLU A 111 7.20 13.91 17.82
CA GLU A 111 7.92 13.48 19.01
C GLU A 111 9.42 13.25 18.71
N VAL A 112 9.76 12.60 17.59
CA VAL A 112 11.15 12.43 17.15
C VAL A 112 11.80 13.78 16.91
N VAL A 113 11.14 14.69 16.19
CA VAL A 113 11.66 16.06 15.94
C VAL A 113 11.89 16.85 17.25
N THR A 114 10.98 16.74 18.20
CA THR A 114 11.12 17.39 19.51
C THR A 114 12.31 16.80 20.29
N SER A 115 12.42 15.48 20.30
CA SER A 115 13.54 14.77 20.94
C SER A 115 14.89 15.16 20.33
N ALA A 116 14.98 15.31 19.00
CA ALA A 116 16.17 15.77 18.32
C ALA A 116 16.58 17.20 18.74
N LYS A 117 15.58 18.10 18.89
CA LYS A 117 15.82 19.48 19.31
C LYS A 117 16.26 19.61 20.79
N GLU A 118 15.67 18.81 21.68
CA GLU A 118 15.90 18.89 23.11
C GLU A 118 17.14 18.11 23.58
N GLY A 119 17.42 16.95 22.98
CA GLY A 119 18.45 16.04 23.40
C GLY A 119 19.49 15.67 22.35
N GLY A 120 19.44 16.32 21.20
CA GLY A 120 20.38 16.10 20.10
C GLY A 120 20.32 14.67 19.56
N ALA A 121 21.43 14.21 18.94
CA ALA A 121 21.51 12.93 18.23
C ALA A 121 21.14 11.71 19.10
N SER A 122 21.43 11.74 20.39
CA SER A 122 21.18 10.61 21.30
C SER A 122 19.69 10.36 21.50
N LEU A 123 18.90 11.41 21.78
CA LEU A 123 17.46 11.29 21.96
C LEU A 123 16.75 11.11 20.62
N ASP A 124 17.26 11.63 19.53
CA ASP A 124 16.75 11.41 18.19
C ASP A 124 16.79 9.91 17.82
N ILE A 125 17.96 9.29 17.97
CA ILE A 125 18.12 7.85 17.71
C ILE A 125 17.20 7.02 18.61
N LEU A 126 17.10 7.35 19.91
CA LEU A 126 16.26 6.60 20.85
C LEU A 126 14.79 6.71 20.51
N SER A 127 14.29 7.92 20.25
CA SER A 127 12.88 8.15 19.92
C SER A 127 12.51 7.53 18.56
N GLY A 128 13.40 7.59 17.57
CA GLY A 128 13.23 6.92 16.28
C GLY A 128 13.16 5.39 16.42
N LEU A 129 14.01 4.80 17.26
CA LEU A 129 14.02 3.36 17.54
C LEU A 129 12.73 2.91 18.25
N VAL A 130 12.24 3.69 19.20
CA VAL A 130 10.97 3.44 19.89
C VAL A 130 9.80 3.52 18.91
N ALA A 131 9.72 4.57 18.10
CA ALA A 131 8.67 4.74 17.10
C ALA A 131 8.70 3.59 16.06
N GLY A 132 9.87 3.20 15.59
CA GLY A 132 10.06 2.09 14.64
C GLY A 132 9.62 0.74 15.22
N ASN A 133 10.02 0.41 16.44
CA ASN A 133 9.60 -0.82 17.11
C ASN A 133 8.09 -0.85 17.37
N PHE A 134 7.50 0.27 17.74
CA PHE A 134 6.06 0.37 17.96
C PHE A 134 5.27 0.23 16.67
N SER A 135 5.75 0.81 15.57
CA SER A 135 5.23 0.59 14.23
C SER A 135 5.30 -0.89 13.84
N GLY A 136 6.46 -1.53 14.01
CA GLY A 136 6.64 -2.96 13.73
C GLY A 136 5.72 -3.87 14.54
N TYR A 137 5.47 -3.53 15.81
CA TYR A 137 4.51 -4.26 16.65
C TYR A 137 3.09 -4.22 16.06
N TRP A 138 2.57 -3.04 15.73
CA TRP A 138 1.22 -2.91 15.17
C TRP A 138 1.07 -3.54 13.79
N LEU A 139 2.10 -3.46 12.96
CA LEU A 139 2.14 -4.17 11.68
C LEU A 139 2.09 -5.70 11.89
N GLY A 140 2.88 -6.22 12.82
CA GLY A 140 2.85 -7.62 13.18
C GLY A 140 1.48 -8.09 13.67
N VAL A 141 0.83 -7.30 14.55
CA VAL A 141 -0.53 -7.60 15.04
C VAL A 141 -1.53 -7.63 13.88
N ALA A 142 -1.49 -6.66 12.97
CA ALA A 142 -2.39 -6.63 11.82
C ALA A 142 -2.19 -7.84 10.89
N ILE A 143 -0.95 -8.20 10.60
CA ILE A 143 -0.61 -9.37 9.76
C ILE A 143 -1.11 -10.65 10.42
N VAL A 144 -0.81 -10.85 11.71
CA VAL A 144 -1.23 -12.04 12.45
C VAL A 144 -2.76 -12.14 12.53
N ALA A 145 -3.45 -11.01 12.73
CA ALA A 145 -4.91 -10.99 12.79
C ALA A 145 -5.54 -11.39 11.45
N LEU A 146 -5.03 -10.85 10.33
CA LEU A 146 -5.55 -11.17 8.99
C LEU A 146 -5.23 -12.61 8.56
N MET A 147 -4.02 -13.08 8.84
CA MET A 147 -3.64 -14.48 8.60
C MET A 147 -4.41 -15.44 9.51
N GLY A 148 -4.62 -15.07 10.77
CA GLY A 148 -5.44 -15.82 11.71
C GLY A 148 -6.89 -15.95 11.25
N ALA A 149 -7.48 -14.86 10.76
CA ALA A 149 -8.83 -14.88 10.17
C ALA A 149 -8.90 -15.83 8.96
N ALA A 150 -7.92 -15.76 8.05
CA ALA A 150 -7.84 -16.66 6.90
C ALA A 150 -7.67 -18.14 7.33
N PHE A 151 -6.86 -18.40 8.35
CA PHE A 151 -6.68 -19.73 8.91
C PHE A 151 -7.99 -20.26 9.51
N LEU A 152 -8.67 -19.48 10.34
CA LEU A 152 -9.95 -19.88 10.96
C LEU A 152 -10.99 -20.20 9.90
N VAL A 153 -11.13 -19.36 8.87
CA VAL A 153 -12.08 -19.59 7.77
C VAL A 153 -11.71 -20.85 6.97
N SER A 154 -10.43 -21.15 6.79
CA SER A 154 -9.98 -22.35 6.07
C SER A 154 -10.31 -23.63 6.83
N GLY A 155 -10.36 -23.59 8.17
CA GLY A 155 -10.65 -24.74 9.05
C GLY A 155 -12.13 -24.92 9.40
N THR A 156 -13.00 -23.92 9.13
CA THR A 156 -14.41 -24.01 9.48
C THR A 156 -15.25 -24.79 8.47
N GLY A 157 -15.72 -25.97 8.89
CA GLY A 157 -16.77 -26.75 8.21
C GLY A 157 -16.32 -27.51 6.96
N SER A 158 -17.22 -28.33 6.48
CA SER A 158 -17.06 -29.39 5.50
C SER A 158 -16.67 -28.99 4.07
N GLY A 159 -16.71 -27.73 3.69
CA GLY A 159 -16.56 -27.35 2.27
C GLY A 159 -15.15 -27.48 1.68
N LEU A 160 -14.12 -27.12 2.41
CA LEU A 160 -12.72 -27.24 1.95
C LEU A 160 -12.09 -28.58 2.34
N GLY A 161 -12.48 -29.14 3.50
CA GLY A 161 -12.01 -30.44 3.98
C GLY A 161 -12.60 -31.66 3.25
N ASP A 162 -13.85 -31.56 2.80
CA ASP A 162 -14.59 -32.65 2.14
C ASP A 162 -14.16 -32.91 0.68
N MET A 163 -13.36 -32.07 0.09
CA MET A 163 -12.78 -32.34 -1.25
C MET A 163 -11.71 -33.45 -1.23
N GLY A 164 -11.72 -34.26 -0.21
CA GLY A 164 -11.25 -35.66 -0.15
C GLY A 164 -9.76 -35.94 -0.37
N ALA A 165 -8.93 -34.95 -0.70
CA ALA A 165 -7.55 -35.19 -1.11
C ALA A 165 -6.49 -34.42 -0.31
N MET A 166 -6.86 -33.51 0.58
CA MET A 166 -5.88 -32.67 1.29
C MET A 166 -6.12 -32.70 2.81
N SER A 167 -5.06 -32.89 3.58
CA SER A 167 -5.10 -32.74 5.04
C SER A 167 -5.35 -31.28 5.43
N GLU A 168 -5.84 -31.04 6.65
CA GLU A 168 -6.11 -29.69 7.19
C GLU A 168 -4.91 -28.73 7.05
N VAL A 169 -3.69 -29.25 7.25
CA VAL A 169 -2.44 -28.47 7.06
C VAL A 169 -2.29 -27.96 5.63
N LYS A 170 -2.65 -28.76 4.63
CA LYS A 170 -2.55 -28.35 3.21
C LYS A 170 -3.54 -27.24 2.86
N TRP A 171 -4.74 -27.27 3.47
CA TRP A 171 -5.72 -26.21 3.31
C TRP A 171 -5.28 -24.89 3.93
N ALA A 172 -4.68 -24.94 5.11
CA ALA A 172 -4.11 -23.75 5.74
C ALA A 172 -2.99 -23.13 4.90
N VAL A 173 -2.08 -23.95 4.36
CA VAL A 173 -1.02 -23.48 3.46
C VAL A 173 -1.60 -22.87 2.17
N PHE A 174 -2.62 -23.48 1.58
CA PHE A 174 -3.32 -22.94 0.42
C PHE A 174 -4.00 -21.59 0.75
N ALA A 175 -4.66 -21.49 1.91
CA ALA A 175 -5.27 -20.25 2.38
C ALA A 175 -4.23 -19.13 2.54
N PHE A 176 -3.07 -19.41 3.12
CA PHE A 176 -1.99 -18.42 3.21
C PHE A 176 -1.45 -18.01 1.84
N GLY A 177 -1.36 -18.95 0.90
CA GLY A 177 -1.05 -18.63 -0.50
C GLY A 177 -2.09 -17.70 -1.13
N LEU A 178 -3.38 -17.88 -0.83
CA LEU A 178 -4.45 -17.00 -1.30
C LEU A 178 -4.43 -15.61 -0.62
N VAL A 179 -4.03 -15.51 0.65
CA VAL A 179 -3.78 -14.22 1.31
C VAL A 179 -2.67 -13.46 0.58
N ALA A 180 -1.54 -14.13 0.31
CA ALA A 180 -0.45 -13.53 -0.46
C ALA A 180 -0.90 -13.12 -1.88
N PHE A 181 -1.72 -13.94 -2.52
CA PHE A 181 -2.31 -13.63 -3.83
C PHE A 181 -3.22 -12.39 -3.79
N GLY A 182 -4.07 -12.26 -2.76
CA GLY A 182 -4.90 -11.09 -2.54
C GLY A 182 -4.09 -9.82 -2.30
N PHE A 183 -3.02 -9.92 -1.49
CA PHE A 183 -2.08 -8.82 -1.25
C PHE A 183 -1.41 -8.36 -2.55
N LEU A 184 -0.92 -9.28 -3.37
CA LEU A 184 -0.36 -8.99 -4.67
C LEU A 184 -1.38 -8.39 -5.66
N GLY A 185 -2.67 -8.58 -5.43
CA GLY A 185 -3.75 -7.94 -6.18
C GLY A 185 -3.73 -6.41 -6.09
N MET A 186 -3.24 -5.87 -4.98
CA MET A 186 -3.04 -4.43 -4.77
C MET A 186 -1.75 -3.88 -5.40
N GLY A 187 -0.87 -4.74 -5.90
CA GLY A 187 0.49 -4.37 -6.33
C GLY A 187 0.53 -3.23 -7.35
N ALA A 188 -0.35 -3.20 -8.33
CA ALA A 188 -0.38 -2.15 -9.35
C ALA A 188 -0.63 -0.76 -8.73
N VAL A 189 -1.55 -0.66 -7.78
CA VAL A 189 -1.86 0.60 -7.09
C VAL A 189 -0.79 0.97 -6.08
N THR A 190 -0.28 0.01 -5.32
CA THR A 190 0.81 0.24 -4.36
C THR A 190 2.05 0.78 -5.06
N ILE A 191 2.48 0.14 -6.17
CA ILE A 191 3.61 0.62 -6.97
C ILE A 191 3.36 2.02 -7.53
N ALA A 192 2.16 2.32 -7.99
CA ALA A 192 1.82 3.64 -8.50
C ALA A 192 1.90 4.72 -7.41
N VAL A 193 1.43 4.42 -6.20
CA VAL A 193 1.50 5.31 -5.03
C VAL A 193 2.95 5.49 -4.58
N ASP A 194 3.72 4.42 -4.50
CA ASP A 194 5.14 4.47 -4.10
C ASP A 194 5.99 5.24 -5.12
N SER A 195 5.66 5.15 -6.42
CA SER A 195 6.37 5.88 -7.48
C SER A 195 6.13 7.39 -7.44
N TYR A 196 5.07 7.85 -6.76
CA TYR A 196 4.79 9.27 -6.61
C TYR A 196 5.88 10.00 -5.80
N GLY A 197 6.41 9.38 -4.75
CA GLY A 197 7.49 9.94 -3.92
C GLY A 197 8.69 10.37 -4.76
N PRO A 198 9.38 9.46 -5.47
CA PRO A 198 10.52 9.81 -6.31
C PRO A 198 10.22 10.86 -7.39
N VAL A 199 9.01 10.88 -7.95
CA VAL A 199 8.61 11.91 -8.93
C VAL A 199 8.52 13.29 -8.30
N THR A 200 7.92 13.39 -7.10
CA THR A 200 7.81 14.66 -6.38
C THR A 200 9.17 15.14 -5.86
N ASP A 201 10.02 14.25 -5.36
CA ASP A 201 11.38 14.58 -4.93
C ASP A 201 12.23 15.14 -6.09
N ASN A 202 12.14 14.50 -7.26
CA ASN A 202 12.81 15.02 -8.45
C ASN A 202 12.25 16.37 -8.89
N ALA A 203 10.94 16.57 -8.85
CA ALA A 203 10.32 17.85 -9.18
C ALA A 203 10.74 18.96 -8.21
N GLN A 204 10.81 18.65 -6.90
CA GLN A 204 11.31 19.55 -5.87
C GLN A 204 12.78 19.92 -6.13
N SER A 205 13.64 18.93 -6.40
CA SER A 205 15.06 19.16 -6.66
C SER A 205 15.28 20.06 -7.88
N VAL A 206 14.51 19.85 -8.95
CA VAL A 206 14.57 20.73 -10.14
C VAL A 206 14.13 22.14 -9.81
N TYR A 207 13.08 22.31 -9.00
CA TYR A 207 12.61 23.62 -8.54
C TYR A 207 13.67 24.33 -7.70
N GLU A 208 14.25 23.63 -6.70
CA GLU A 208 15.29 24.18 -5.84
C GLU A 208 16.54 24.60 -6.62
N LEU A 209 17.01 23.76 -7.54
CA LEU A 209 18.14 24.08 -8.43
C LEU A 209 17.82 25.31 -9.31
N SER A 210 16.58 25.46 -9.75
CA SER A 210 16.16 26.63 -10.53
C SER A 210 16.21 27.92 -9.71
N THR A 211 15.80 27.84 -8.44
CA THR A 211 15.86 28.96 -7.51
C THR A 211 17.30 29.34 -7.15
N ILE A 212 18.16 28.32 -6.96
CA ILE A 212 19.60 28.53 -6.65
C ILE A 212 20.32 29.19 -7.86
N GLU A 213 20.01 28.75 -9.09
CA GLU A 213 20.60 29.33 -10.31
C GLU A 213 20.31 30.84 -10.45
N GLU A 214 19.18 31.32 -9.92
CA GLU A 214 18.79 32.73 -9.96
C GLU A 214 19.50 33.60 -8.89
N LEU A 215 20.24 33.00 -7.96
CA LEU A 215 20.97 33.77 -6.95
C LEU A 215 22.16 34.51 -7.57
N PRO A 216 22.38 35.77 -7.20
CA PRO A 216 23.53 36.53 -7.69
C PRO A 216 24.84 35.87 -7.21
N ASP A 217 25.83 35.82 -8.08
CA ASP A 217 27.18 35.34 -7.84
C ASP A 217 27.29 33.85 -7.40
N ILE A 218 26.24 33.05 -7.60
CA ILE A 218 26.21 31.65 -7.17
C ILE A 218 27.30 30.81 -7.85
N ASP A 219 27.60 31.04 -9.12
CA ASP A 219 28.64 30.34 -9.84
C ASP A 219 30.05 30.60 -9.25
N GLU A 220 30.31 31.83 -8.82
CA GLU A 220 31.58 32.21 -8.16
C GLU A 220 31.65 31.61 -6.76
N GLN A 221 30.55 31.61 -6.00
CA GLN A 221 30.51 31.01 -4.67
C GLN A 221 30.73 29.50 -4.72
N VAL A 222 30.07 28.78 -5.61
CA VAL A 222 30.24 27.34 -5.81
C VAL A 222 31.67 27.03 -6.26
N LYS A 223 32.23 27.83 -7.16
CA LYS A 223 33.61 27.64 -7.60
C LYS A 223 34.62 27.90 -6.50
N ALA A 224 34.40 28.89 -5.63
CA ALA A 224 35.26 29.20 -4.50
C ALA A 224 35.20 28.11 -3.41
N GLU A 225 34.04 27.58 -3.12
CA GLU A 225 33.82 26.62 -2.05
C GLU A 225 34.14 25.18 -2.48
N PHE A 226 33.67 24.78 -3.67
CA PHE A 226 33.72 23.40 -4.14
C PHE A 226 34.69 23.16 -5.30
N GLY A 227 35.30 24.20 -5.88
CA GLY A 227 36.34 24.10 -6.92
C GLY A 227 35.82 23.75 -8.32
N PHE A 228 34.52 23.76 -8.58
CA PHE A 228 33.95 23.52 -9.90
C PHE A 228 32.91 24.58 -10.27
N THR A 229 32.67 24.78 -11.56
CA THR A 229 31.59 25.64 -12.07
C THR A 229 30.37 24.79 -12.38
N PRO A 230 29.20 25.09 -11.80
CA PRO A 230 27.99 24.30 -12.01
C PRO A 230 27.49 24.39 -13.46
N ARG A 231 26.96 23.28 -13.98
CA ARG A 231 26.31 23.24 -15.29
C ARG A 231 24.81 23.00 -15.08
N TRP A 232 24.10 24.04 -14.75
CA TRP A 232 22.68 24.02 -14.38
C TRP A 232 21.79 23.26 -15.36
N LYS A 233 22.02 23.41 -16.67
CA LYS A 233 21.27 22.68 -17.72
C LYS A 233 21.46 21.17 -17.70
N VAL A 234 22.50 20.68 -17.03
CA VAL A 234 22.78 19.23 -16.90
C VAL A 234 22.30 18.72 -15.56
N ALA A 235 22.27 19.58 -14.55
CA ALA A 235 21.83 19.26 -13.20
C ALA A 235 20.30 19.20 -13.07
N LYS A 236 19.57 19.92 -13.91
CA LYS A 236 18.12 19.88 -14.05
C LYS A 236 17.73 18.80 -15.06
#